data_75710a5635b57ba5d6589a542504069c
#
_entry.id   75710a5635b57ba5d6589a542504069c
#
_cell.length_a   1.000
_cell.length_b   1.000
_cell.length_c   1.000
_cell.angle_alpha   90.00
_cell.angle_beta   90.00
_cell.angle_gamma   90.00
#
_symmetry.space_group_name_H-M   'P 1'
#
loop_
_entity.id
_entity.type
_entity.pdbx_description
1 polymer ?
#
loop_
_entity_poly.entity_id
_entity_poly.type
_entity_poly.pdbx_seq_one_letter_code
_entity_poly.pdbx_strand_id
1 'polypeptide(L)'
;MKILVYLEKSDVRGGIEIFAERHVARLRAEGHEVDVASDIRQEMGRYDEIVVHKCSDVSTLEKFPPEKTVYYVHDHEPICPRSYAYTPLKRNCTRPGGLWPCIFCAPLCRNWKPALNRVLSQGRRKRAMAGFRKLVVISEFMKGRLFANGIPAEKIEVKPPVIRAGETGAEDVTSGRKIDLLFAGQLIRGKGVQLLLAAMARMKTPRILDIVGTGNMEPKLRALAAQLGIADRVHFNGFQSNPQDWMRAAKCVVVPSFWQEPYGLVAAEAVALGRPVVAFAIGGLPEACGGKATLVPPGDIDALADALELS
;
A
#
# COMPACT_ATOMS: atom_id res chain seq x y z
N MET A 1 -20.44 -18.67 13.04
CA MET A 1 -19.77 -17.85 14.08
C MET A 1 -20.28 -16.41 13.97
N LYS A 2 -20.35 -15.71 15.09
CA LYS A 2 -20.67 -14.28 15.12
C LYS A 2 -19.39 -13.46 15.18
N ILE A 3 -19.13 -12.68 14.13
CA ILE A 3 -17.84 -11.96 13.93
C ILE A 3 -18.10 -10.46 13.95
N LEU A 4 -17.29 -9.73 14.70
CA LEU A 4 -17.22 -8.27 14.62
C LEU A 4 -16.05 -7.87 13.72
N VAL A 5 -16.31 -7.13 12.66
CA VAL A 5 -15.28 -6.48 11.86
C VAL A 5 -15.18 -5.01 12.23
N TYR A 6 -14.05 -4.63 12.82
CA TYR A 6 -13.78 -3.24 13.18
C TYR A 6 -12.90 -2.57 12.10
N LEU A 7 -13.35 -1.43 11.62
CA LEU A 7 -12.63 -0.56 10.71
C LEU A 7 -12.81 0.89 11.13
N GLU A 8 -11.73 1.53 11.55
CA GLU A 8 -11.73 2.95 11.90
C GLU A 8 -12.18 3.81 10.71
N LYS A 9 -13.05 4.79 10.95
CA LYS A 9 -13.53 5.71 9.90
C LYS A 9 -12.37 6.45 9.24
N SER A 10 -12.41 6.54 7.93
CA SER A 10 -11.46 7.30 7.11
C SER A 10 -12.23 8.22 6.17
N ASP A 11 -11.74 9.46 6.00
CA ASP A 11 -12.31 10.41 5.05
C ASP A 11 -11.99 10.06 3.58
N VAL A 12 -11.07 9.12 3.40
CA VAL A 12 -10.61 8.69 2.06
C VAL A 12 -10.82 7.20 1.92
N ARG A 13 -11.60 6.80 0.91
CA ARG A 13 -11.73 5.40 0.52
C ARG A 13 -10.46 4.95 -0.19
N GLY A 14 -9.72 4.04 0.42
CA GLY A 14 -8.44 3.51 -0.07
C GLY A 14 -8.41 1.99 -0.11
N GLY A 15 -7.21 1.43 -0.27
CA GLY A 15 -7.02 -0.02 -0.39
C GLY A 15 -7.42 -0.80 0.85
N ILE A 16 -7.31 -0.22 2.06
CA ILE A 16 -7.69 -0.89 3.31
C ILE A 16 -9.20 -1.06 3.40
N GLU A 17 -9.95 -0.01 3.07
CA GLU A 17 -11.41 -0.01 3.08
C GLU A 17 -11.96 -1.02 2.08
N ILE A 18 -11.43 -1.03 0.85
CA ILE A 18 -11.81 -2.01 -0.19
C ILE A 18 -11.46 -3.44 0.25
N PHE A 19 -10.32 -3.64 0.88
CA PHE A 19 -9.94 -4.96 1.40
C PHE A 19 -10.90 -5.42 2.51
N ALA A 20 -11.23 -4.55 3.46
CA ALA A 20 -12.15 -4.86 4.55
C ALA A 20 -13.57 -5.19 4.04
N GLU A 21 -14.09 -4.42 3.08
CA GLU A 21 -15.37 -4.70 2.43
C GLU A 21 -15.39 -6.09 1.76
N ARG A 22 -14.35 -6.42 1.01
CA ARG A 22 -14.20 -7.75 0.37
C ARG A 22 -14.07 -8.87 1.41
N HIS A 23 -13.38 -8.59 2.51
CA HIS A 23 -13.26 -9.54 3.62
C HIS A 23 -14.61 -9.81 4.28
N VAL A 24 -15.39 -8.77 4.58
CA VAL A 24 -16.76 -8.90 5.11
C VAL A 24 -17.65 -9.70 4.17
N ALA A 25 -17.61 -9.39 2.86
CA ALA A 25 -18.39 -10.13 1.87
C ALA A 25 -18.03 -11.63 1.84
N ARG A 26 -16.74 -11.94 1.94
CA ARG A 26 -16.27 -13.33 2.00
C ARG A 26 -16.74 -14.05 3.26
N LEU A 27 -16.59 -13.44 4.44
CA LEU A 27 -17.02 -14.04 5.71
C LEU A 27 -18.53 -14.34 5.71
N ARG A 28 -19.35 -13.44 5.14
CA ARG A 28 -20.78 -13.66 4.97
C ARG A 28 -21.09 -14.80 4.01
N ALA A 29 -20.35 -14.92 2.91
CA ALA A 29 -20.47 -16.01 1.96
C ALA A 29 -20.06 -17.37 2.56
N GLU A 30 -19.15 -17.37 3.54
CA GLU A 30 -18.74 -18.54 4.32
C GLU A 30 -19.78 -18.92 5.41
N GLY A 31 -20.90 -18.19 5.51
CA GLY A 31 -22.01 -18.48 6.43
C GLY A 31 -21.83 -17.89 7.83
N HIS A 32 -20.97 -16.87 7.99
CA HIS A 32 -20.79 -16.18 9.27
C HIS A 32 -21.78 -15.01 9.42
N GLU A 33 -22.26 -14.77 10.66
CA GLU A 33 -22.97 -13.56 11.04
C GLU A 33 -21.93 -12.45 11.26
N VAL A 34 -21.94 -11.39 10.42
CA VAL A 34 -20.90 -10.36 10.44
C VAL A 34 -21.48 -9.00 10.69
N ASP A 35 -21.14 -8.42 11.85
CA ASP A 35 -21.38 -7.03 12.21
C ASP A 35 -20.15 -6.18 11.82
N VAL A 36 -20.37 -4.95 11.33
CA VAL A 36 -19.30 -4.00 11.02
C VAL A 36 -19.42 -2.78 11.92
N ALA A 37 -18.33 -2.39 12.57
CA ALA A 37 -18.29 -1.24 13.45
C ALA A 37 -17.07 -0.35 13.18
N SER A 38 -17.24 0.94 13.45
CA SER A 38 -16.15 1.94 13.44
C SER A 38 -15.93 2.60 14.81
N ASP A 39 -16.73 2.20 15.80
CA ASP A 39 -16.56 2.59 17.20
C ASP A 39 -16.76 1.37 18.12
N ILE A 40 -16.30 1.50 19.37
CA ILE A 40 -16.37 0.43 20.38
C ILE A 40 -17.52 0.72 21.35
N ARG A 41 -18.74 0.80 20.87
CA ARG A 41 -19.95 0.93 21.72
C ARG A 41 -20.64 -0.40 21.97
N GLN A 42 -20.22 -1.46 21.28
CA GLN A 42 -20.86 -2.77 21.35
C GLN A 42 -20.20 -3.65 22.44
N GLU A 43 -21.01 -4.49 23.06
CA GLU A 43 -20.50 -5.55 23.96
C GLU A 43 -19.69 -6.58 23.16
N MET A 44 -18.37 -6.49 23.22
CA MET A 44 -17.46 -7.38 22.47
C MET A 44 -17.56 -8.84 22.93
N GLY A 45 -18.04 -9.08 24.15
CA GLY A 45 -18.21 -10.43 24.72
C GLY A 45 -19.13 -11.34 23.89
N ARG A 46 -20.09 -10.77 23.17
CA ARG A 46 -21.08 -11.52 22.37
C ARG A 46 -20.53 -12.10 21.05
N TYR A 47 -19.32 -11.69 20.64
CA TYR A 47 -18.70 -12.16 19.41
C TYR A 47 -17.75 -13.32 19.68
N ASP A 48 -17.71 -14.28 18.76
CA ASP A 48 -16.77 -15.41 18.78
C ASP A 48 -15.37 -14.97 18.33
N GLU A 49 -15.32 -14.05 17.36
CA GLU A 49 -14.11 -13.48 16.82
C GLU A 49 -14.27 -11.98 16.53
N ILE A 50 -13.19 -11.22 16.72
CA ILE A 50 -13.10 -9.80 16.39
C ILE A 50 -11.96 -9.61 15.38
N VAL A 51 -12.29 -9.09 14.22
CA VAL A 51 -11.35 -8.78 13.15
C VAL A 51 -11.13 -7.28 13.11
N VAL A 52 -9.89 -6.84 13.28
CA VAL A 52 -9.52 -5.43 13.26
C VAL A 52 -8.69 -5.14 12.03
N HIS A 53 -9.17 -4.27 11.12
CA HIS A 53 -8.44 -3.88 9.92
C HIS A 53 -7.62 -2.61 10.07
N LYS A 54 -8.05 -1.68 10.91
CA LYS A 54 -7.34 -0.43 11.20
C LYS A 54 -7.78 0.10 12.55
N CYS A 55 -6.80 0.46 13.38
CA CYS A 55 -7.04 1.12 14.66
C CYS A 55 -5.84 1.99 15.01
N SER A 56 -5.94 3.29 14.75
CA SER A 56 -4.86 4.25 14.96
C SER A 56 -4.74 4.68 16.43
N ASP A 57 -5.85 4.68 17.17
CA ASP A 57 -5.86 5.01 18.59
C ASP A 57 -5.50 3.80 19.46
N VAL A 58 -4.44 3.95 20.26
CA VAL A 58 -3.95 2.86 21.13
C VAL A 58 -4.90 2.56 22.28
N SER A 59 -5.61 3.56 22.80
CA SER A 59 -6.56 3.35 23.90
C SER A 59 -7.78 2.54 23.44
N THR A 60 -8.16 2.69 22.19
CA THR A 60 -9.15 1.86 21.51
C THR A 60 -8.62 0.46 21.27
N LEU A 61 -7.37 0.36 20.79
CA LEU A 61 -6.72 -0.93 20.51
C LEU A 61 -6.63 -1.83 21.77
N GLU A 62 -6.35 -1.23 22.94
CA GLU A 62 -6.25 -1.94 24.21
C GLU A 62 -7.58 -2.47 24.77
N LYS A 63 -8.73 -2.01 24.24
CA LYS A 63 -10.06 -2.49 24.64
C LYS A 63 -10.46 -3.80 23.97
N PHE A 64 -9.80 -4.18 22.89
CA PHE A 64 -10.14 -5.45 22.22
C PHE A 64 -9.66 -6.65 23.06
N PRO A 65 -10.54 -7.65 23.30
CA PRO A 65 -10.19 -8.86 24.04
C PRO A 65 -9.13 -9.66 23.29
N PRO A 66 -7.93 -9.86 23.90
CA PRO A 66 -6.79 -10.41 23.17
C PRO A 66 -7.03 -11.80 22.57
N GLU A 67 -7.73 -12.66 23.30
CA GLU A 67 -7.97 -14.07 22.93
C GLU A 67 -8.93 -14.24 21.74
N LYS A 68 -9.76 -13.22 21.46
CA LYS A 68 -10.73 -13.22 20.35
C LYS A 68 -10.28 -12.38 19.17
N THR A 69 -9.21 -11.59 19.31
CA THR A 69 -8.84 -10.57 18.32
C THR A 69 -7.85 -11.08 17.29
N VAL A 70 -8.19 -10.89 16.02
CA VAL A 70 -7.33 -11.05 14.84
C VAL A 70 -7.11 -9.67 14.23
N TYR A 71 -5.85 -9.22 14.20
CA TYR A 71 -5.50 -7.89 13.70
C TYR A 71 -4.83 -7.97 12.34
N TYR A 72 -5.44 -7.35 11.33
CA TYR A 72 -4.89 -7.26 9.97
C TYR A 72 -3.99 -6.04 9.84
N VAL A 73 -2.72 -6.27 9.56
CA VAL A 73 -1.70 -5.23 9.38
C VAL A 73 -1.53 -4.95 7.90
N HIS A 74 -2.09 -3.83 7.44
CA HIS A 74 -2.09 -3.44 6.02
C HIS A 74 -0.93 -2.54 5.63
N ASP A 75 -0.35 -1.83 6.60
CA ASP A 75 0.71 -0.84 6.39
C ASP A 75 1.70 -0.81 7.56
N HIS A 76 2.60 0.14 7.53
CA HIS A 76 3.61 0.31 8.58
C HIS A 76 3.12 1.09 9.82
N GLU A 77 1.88 1.56 9.86
CA GLU A 77 1.37 2.37 10.98
C GLU A 77 1.58 1.71 12.35
N PRO A 78 1.36 0.40 12.52
CA PRO A 78 1.54 -0.26 13.81
C PRO A 78 2.97 -0.18 14.36
N ILE A 79 3.97 -0.06 13.48
CA ILE A 79 5.39 -0.10 13.84
C ILE A 79 6.14 1.18 13.50
N CYS A 80 5.54 2.10 12.75
CA CYS A 80 6.15 3.36 12.33
C CYS A 80 5.23 4.54 12.61
N PRO A 81 5.66 5.54 13.41
CA PRO A 81 4.83 6.71 13.72
C PRO A 81 4.51 7.58 12.49
N ARG A 82 5.19 7.38 11.38
CA ARG A 82 4.93 8.04 10.09
C ARG A 82 4.09 7.21 9.12
N SER A 83 3.74 5.99 9.46
CA SER A 83 2.96 5.02 8.66
C SER A 83 3.60 4.57 7.33
N TYR A 84 4.78 5.06 6.98
CA TYR A 84 5.39 4.81 5.65
C TYR A 84 6.75 4.13 5.71
N ALA A 85 7.32 3.89 6.92
CA ALA A 85 8.69 3.40 7.11
C ALA A 85 9.75 4.18 6.29
N TYR A 86 9.54 5.50 6.14
CA TYR A 86 10.35 6.41 5.34
C TYR A 86 10.77 7.63 6.15
N THR A 87 12.08 7.87 6.26
CA THR A 87 12.63 8.93 7.13
C THR A 87 12.42 10.34 6.54
N PRO A 88 12.47 11.40 7.36
CA PRO A 88 12.48 12.78 6.86
C PRO A 88 13.63 13.07 5.90
N LEU A 89 14.76 12.37 6.05
CA LEU A 89 15.92 12.45 5.15
C LEU A 89 15.73 11.66 3.85
N LYS A 90 14.50 11.27 3.53
CA LYS A 90 14.12 10.59 2.28
C LYS A 90 14.81 9.23 2.09
N ARG A 91 15.04 8.49 3.17
CA ARG A 91 15.62 7.14 3.17
C ARG A 91 14.61 6.15 3.75
N ASN A 92 14.61 4.92 3.24
CA ASN A 92 13.82 3.85 3.81
C ASN A 92 14.30 3.51 5.22
N CYS A 93 13.37 3.39 6.16
CA CYS A 93 13.66 3.07 7.55
C CYS A 93 13.61 1.55 7.74
N THR A 94 14.77 0.94 8.00
CA THR A 94 14.89 -0.48 8.32
C THR A 94 14.90 -0.74 9.82
N ARG A 95 15.04 0.32 10.63
CA ARG A 95 15.13 0.21 12.10
C ARG A 95 13.81 -0.30 12.70
N PRO A 96 13.87 -1.09 13.78
CA PRO A 96 12.69 -1.35 14.60
C PRO A 96 12.11 -0.04 15.13
N GLY A 97 10.78 0.07 15.14
CA GLY A 97 10.12 1.21 15.76
C GLY A 97 10.32 1.19 17.28
N GLY A 98 10.57 2.34 17.87
CA GLY A 98 10.76 2.49 19.32
C GLY A 98 10.95 3.94 19.69
N LEU A 99 11.00 4.21 21.02
CA LEU A 99 11.11 5.58 21.52
C LEU A 99 12.37 6.28 20.94
N TRP A 100 13.55 5.72 21.15
CA TRP A 100 14.82 6.31 20.76
C TRP A 100 14.99 6.53 19.25
N PRO A 101 14.75 5.53 18.36
CA PRO A 101 14.95 5.78 16.95
C PRO A 101 13.88 6.69 16.34
N CYS A 102 12.69 6.79 16.95
CA CYS A 102 11.55 7.50 16.36
C CYS A 102 11.34 8.90 16.94
N ILE A 103 11.84 9.21 18.15
CA ILE A 103 11.64 10.51 18.79
C ILE A 103 12.27 11.66 17.97
N PHE A 104 13.40 11.42 17.31
CA PHE A 104 14.04 12.38 16.42
C PHE A 104 13.37 12.47 15.04
N CYS A 105 12.57 11.45 14.67
CA CYS A 105 11.84 11.43 13.40
C CYS A 105 10.50 12.17 13.48
N ALA A 106 9.83 12.13 14.64
CA ALA A 106 8.50 12.70 14.84
C ALA A 106 8.45 14.23 14.66
N PRO A 107 9.35 15.05 15.23
CA PRO A 107 9.33 16.51 15.09
C PRO A 107 9.52 16.99 13.65
N LEU A 108 10.15 16.19 12.79
CA LEU A 108 10.37 16.49 11.39
C LEU A 108 9.17 16.12 10.49
N CYS A 109 8.06 15.68 11.08
CA CYS A 109 6.81 15.43 10.37
C CYS A 109 6.00 16.72 10.26
N ARG A 110 5.30 16.91 9.14
CA ARG A 110 4.36 18.02 8.96
C ARG A 110 3.34 18.11 10.12
N ASN A 111 2.86 16.94 10.58
CA ASN A 111 1.95 16.81 11.72
C ASN A 111 2.72 16.16 12.90
N TRP A 112 3.61 16.91 13.51
CA TRP A 112 4.52 16.39 14.53
C TRP A 112 3.83 15.98 15.84
N LYS A 113 2.75 16.66 16.27
CA LYS A 113 2.01 16.31 17.51
C LYS A 113 1.42 14.90 17.47
N PRO A 114 0.60 14.51 16.45
CA PRO A 114 0.16 13.12 16.31
C PRO A 114 1.31 12.12 16.16
N ALA A 115 2.37 12.48 15.44
CA ALA A 115 3.52 11.61 15.28
C ALA A 115 4.24 11.36 16.62
N LEU A 116 4.40 12.39 17.46
CA LEU A 116 4.97 12.26 18.79
C LEU A 116 4.11 11.37 19.70
N ASN A 117 2.78 11.57 19.71
CA ASN A 117 1.86 10.73 20.47
C ASN A 117 1.98 9.25 20.05
N ARG A 118 2.12 8.96 18.75
CA ARG A 118 2.36 7.61 18.25
C ARG A 118 3.69 7.05 18.74
N VAL A 119 4.76 7.84 18.80
CA VAL A 119 6.04 7.41 19.37
C VAL A 119 5.90 7.05 20.83
N LEU A 120 5.26 7.91 21.64
CA LEU A 120 5.08 7.70 23.08
C LEU A 120 4.16 6.49 23.37
N SER A 121 3.17 6.24 22.53
CA SER A 121 2.25 5.11 22.69
C SER A 121 2.74 3.81 22.06
N GLN A 122 3.89 3.80 21.37
CA GLN A 122 4.34 2.65 20.59
C GLN A 122 4.59 1.39 21.44
N GLY A 123 5.12 1.55 22.64
CA GLY A 123 5.31 0.43 23.56
C GLY A 123 3.98 -0.21 24.00
N ARG A 124 2.94 0.61 24.24
CA ARG A 124 1.59 0.13 24.56
C ARG A 124 0.99 -0.60 23.36
N ARG A 125 1.09 -0.01 22.16
CA ARG A 125 0.61 -0.61 20.92
C ARG A 125 1.25 -1.98 20.67
N LYS A 126 2.56 -2.10 20.78
CA LYS A 126 3.27 -3.37 20.60
C LYS A 126 2.81 -4.42 21.61
N ARG A 127 2.64 -4.06 22.90
CA ARG A 127 2.13 -4.98 23.90
C ARG A 127 0.72 -5.45 23.60
N ALA A 128 -0.19 -4.55 23.22
CA ALA A 128 -1.55 -4.91 22.83
C ALA A 128 -1.55 -5.89 21.64
N MET A 129 -0.80 -5.58 20.59
CA MET A 129 -0.68 -6.43 19.41
C MET A 129 -0.08 -7.80 19.72
N ALA A 130 0.98 -7.87 20.53
CA ALA A 130 1.60 -9.14 20.93
C ALA A 130 0.65 -10.00 21.79
N GLY A 131 -0.30 -9.37 22.48
CA GLY A 131 -1.35 -10.05 23.23
C GLY A 131 -2.43 -10.69 22.37
N PHE A 132 -2.70 -10.16 21.18
CA PHE A 132 -3.77 -10.65 20.32
C PHE A 132 -3.58 -12.11 19.94
N ARG A 133 -4.70 -12.79 19.64
CA ARG A 133 -4.71 -14.18 19.21
C ARG A 133 -3.84 -14.36 17.97
N LYS A 134 -3.95 -13.45 17.01
CA LYS A 134 -3.22 -13.51 15.75
C LYS A 134 -3.07 -12.13 15.10
N LEU A 135 -1.95 -11.93 14.42
CA LEU A 135 -1.74 -10.83 13.49
C LEU A 135 -1.66 -11.38 12.07
N VAL A 136 -2.46 -10.84 11.17
CA VAL A 136 -2.43 -11.22 9.76
C VAL A 136 -1.74 -10.12 8.97
N VAL A 137 -0.72 -10.49 8.22
CA VAL A 137 0.02 -9.61 7.31
C VAL A 137 -0.15 -10.07 5.87
N ILE A 138 0.08 -9.16 4.94
CA ILE A 138 -0.16 -9.39 3.51
C ILE A 138 1.08 -9.85 2.73
N SER A 139 2.24 -9.95 3.41
CA SER A 139 3.52 -10.36 2.78
C SER A 139 4.51 -10.91 3.81
N GLU A 140 5.46 -11.72 3.36
CA GLU A 140 6.61 -12.16 4.18
C GLU A 140 7.49 -10.96 4.56
N PHE A 141 7.59 -9.96 3.67
CA PHE A 141 8.24 -8.69 4.00
C PHE A 141 7.63 -8.06 5.25
N MET A 142 6.31 -7.92 5.33
CA MET A 142 5.62 -7.34 6.50
C MET A 142 5.76 -8.22 7.74
N LYS A 143 5.77 -9.56 7.60
CA LYS A 143 6.08 -10.49 8.70
C LYS A 143 7.44 -10.23 9.28
N GLY A 144 8.47 -10.13 8.44
CA GLY A 144 9.83 -9.78 8.86
C GLY A 144 9.89 -8.42 9.57
N ARG A 145 9.12 -7.44 9.10
CA ARG A 145 9.02 -6.11 9.74
C ARG A 145 8.38 -6.16 11.13
N LEU A 146 7.32 -6.94 11.32
CA LEU A 146 6.69 -7.12 12.64
C LEU A 146 7.60 -7.90 13.58
N PHE A 147 8.22 -8.98 13.11
CA PHE A 147 9.17 -9.77 13.89
C PHE A 147 10.35 -8.92 14.39
N ALA A 148 10.97 -8.14 13.50
CA ALA A 148 12.04 -7.20 13.87
C ALA A 148 11.57 -6.10 14.86
N ASN A 149 10.25 -5.92 15.02
CA ASN A 149 9.66 -5.02 16.01
C ASN A 149 9.25 -5.71 17.33
N GLY A 150 9.62 -6.98 17.51
CA GLY A 150 9.39 -7.74 18.74
C GLY A 150 8.02 -8.41 18.83
N ILE A 151 7.33 -8.58 17.71
CA ILE A 151 6.13 -9.42 17.66
C ILE A 151 6.57 -10.88 17.45
N PRO A 152 6.14 -11.83 18.28
CA PRO A 152 6.49 -13.24 18.13
C PRO A 152 6.06 -13.82 16.79
N ALA A 153 6.93 -14.59 16.13
CA ALA A 153 6.70 -15.10 14.79
C ALA A 153 5.48 -16.04 14.71
N GLU A 154 5.23 -16.80 15.76
CA GLU A 154 4.08 -17.72 15.89
C GLU A 154 2.72 -16.99 15.95
N LYS A 155 2.74 -15.71 16.28
CA LYS A 155 1.56 -14.84 16.26
C LYS A 155 1.25 -14.27 14.87
N ILE A 156 2.21 -14.34 13.92
CA ILE A 156 2.11 -13.68 12.63
C ILE A 156 1.79 -14.70 11.54
N GLU A 157 0.63 -14.55 10.93
CA GLU A 157 0.21 -15.34 9.77
C GLU A 157 0.30 -14.48 8.50
N VAL A 158 0.89 -15.04 7.44
CA VAL A 158 0.93 -14.37 6.13
C VAL A 158 -0.25 -14.81 5.29
N LYS A 159 -1.10 -13.87 4.89
CA LYS A 159 -2.22 -14.06 3.96
C LYS A 159 -2.15 -13.04 2.84
N PRO A 160 -1.49 -13.36 1.73
CA PRO A 160 -1.47 -12.47 0.58
C PRO A 160 -2.89 -12.14 0.10
N PRO A 161 -3.12 -10.95 -0.44
CA PRO A 161 -4.42 -10.57 -1.00
C PRO A 161 -4.79 -11.51 -2.15
N VAL A 162 -6.06 -11.93 -2.19
CA VAL A 162 -6.59 -12.65 -3.35
C VAL A 162 -6.78 -11.65 -4.47
N ILE A 163 -5.93 -11.71 -5.48
CA ILE A 163 -6.03 -10.88 -6.66
C ILE A 163 -6.97 -11.57 -7.65
N ARG A 164 -8.10 -10.93 -7.94
CA ARG A 164 -8.99 -11.37 -9.00
C ARG A 164 -8.78 -10.46 -10.20
N ALA A 165 -8.47 -11.05 -11.35
CA ALA A 165 -8.64 -10.36 -12.63
C ALA A 165 -10.14 -10.07 -12.75
N GLY A 166 -10.55 -8.83 -12.55
CA GLY A 166 -11.96 -8.42 -12.65
C GLY A 166 -12.50 -8.75 -14.04
N GLU A 167 -13.81 -8.97 -14.14
CA GLU A 167 -14.50 -9.08 -15.42
C GLU A 167 -14.28 -7.80 -16.22
N THR A 168 -14.13 -7.94 -17.52
CA THR A 168 -13.95 -6.81 -18.44
C THR A 168 -15.17 -5.89 -18.39
N GLY A 169 -15.00 -4.67 -17.90
CA GLY A 169 -15.86 -3.59 -18.31
C GLY A 169 -15.68 -3.41 -19.84
N ALA A 170 -16.76 -3.47 -20.58
CA ALA A 170 -16.72 -3.43 -22.06
C ALA A 170 -16.40 -2.03 -22.62
N GLU A 171 -15.99 -1.08 -21.78
CA GLU A 171 -15.72 0.29 -22.20
C GLU A 171 -14.26 0.44 -22.65
N ASP A 172 -14.07 0.98 -23.83
CA ASP A 172 -12.77 1.45 -24.30
C ASP A 172 -12.37 2.71 -23.52
N VAL A 173 -11.72 2.49 -22.35
CA VAL A 173 -11.24 3.56 -21.46
C VAL A 173 -10.20 4.47 -22.12
N THR A 174 -9.68 4.08 -23.28
CA THR A 174 -8.60 4.78 -23.97
C THR A 174 -9.09 5.58 -25.18
N SER A 175 -10.35 5.44 -25.58
CA SER A 175 -10.91 6.01 -26.83
C SER A 175 -10.08 5.64 -28.06
N GLY A 176 -9.60 4.38 -28.13
CA GLY A 176 -8.77 3.86 -29.20
C GLY A 176 -7.28 4.25 -29.10
N ARG A 177 -6.86 5.01 -28.11
CA ARG A 177 -5.46 5.40 -27.90
C ARG A 177 -4.64 4.26 -27.32
N LYS A 178 -3.45 4.05 -27.85
CA LYS A 178 -2.48 3.08 -27.29
C LYS A 178 -1.84 3.64 -26.03
N ILE A 179 -1.77 2.82 -25.00
CA ILE A 179 -1.03 3.09 -23.75
C ILE A 179 0.27 2.29 -23.82
N ASP A 180 1.42 2.98 -23.85
CA ASP A 180 2.69 2.28 -23.79
C ASP A 180 3.04 1.95 -22.34
N LEU A 181 3.03 2.96 -21.47
CA LEU A 181 3.34 2.83 -20.05
C LEU A 181 2.16 3.31 -19.22
N LEU A 182 1.81 2.56 -18.20
CA LEU A 182 0.77 2.93 -17.22
C LEU A 182 1.35 3.02 -15.82
N PHE A 183 1.09 4.14 -15.14
CA PHE A 183 1.15 4.24 -13.70
C PHE A 183 -0.27 4.29 -13.12
N ALA A 184 -0.56 3.48 -12.10
CA ALA A 184 -1.81 3.53 -11.36
C ALA A 184 -1.53 3.67 -9.86
N GLY A 185 -2.12 4.69 -9.20
CA GLY A 185 -1.99 4.89 -7.77
C GLY A 185 -2.04 6.34 -7.32
N GLN A 186 -1.92 6.54 -6.00
CA GLN A 186 -1.90 7.87 -5.42
C GLN A 186 -0.68 8.67 -5.89
N LEU A 187 -0.88 9.94 -6.25
CA LEU A 187 0.21 10.85 -6.64
C LEU A 187 0.84 11.48 -5.39
N ILE A 188 1.55 10.64 -4.63
CA ILE A 188 2.34 11.01 -3.47
C ILE A 188 3.81 10.70 -3.72
N ARG A 189 4.71 11.39 -3.00
CA ARG A 189 6.15 11.28 -3.24
C ARG A 189 6.68 9.85 -3.25
N GLY A 190 6.25 9.01 -2.28
CA GLY A 190 6.74 7.64 -2.10
C GLY A 190 6.41 6.70 -3.26
N LYS A 191 5.40 7.01 -4.08
CA LYS A 191 4.99 6.23 -5.26
C LYS A 191 5.91 6.42 -6.48
N GLY A 192 6.82 7.39 -6.44
CA GLY A 192 7.96 7.45 -7.35
C GLY A 192 7.70 7.95 -8.76
N VAL A 193 6.55 8.53 -9.07
CA VAL A 193 6.25 9.06 -10.43
C VAL A 193 7.31 10.06 -10.90
N GLN A 194 7.90 10.86 -10.01
CA GLN A 194 8.99 11.76 -10.36
C GLN A 194 10.25 11.03 -10.86
N LEU A 195 10.50 9.79 -10.39
CA LEU A 195 11.61 8.97 -10.87
C LEU A 195 11.28 8.36 -12.24
N LEU A 196 10.01 7.96 -12.44
CA LEU A 196 9.53 7.49 -13.73
C LEU A 196 9.65 8.57 -14.80
N LEU A 197 9.23 9.82 -14.52
CA LEU A 197 9.39 10.94 -15.43
C LEU A 197 10.88 11.19 -15.77
N ALA A 198 11.75 11.12 -14.77
CA ALA A 198 13.20 11.26 -15.00
C ALA A 198 13.78 10.10 -15.84
N ALA A 199 13.30 8.87 -15.67
CA ALA A 199 13.68 7.73 -16.49
C ALA A 199 13.19 7.92 -17.94
N MET A 200 11.94 8.31 -18.13
CA MET A 200 11.37 8.58 -19.47
C MET A 200 12.15 9.64 -20.25
N ALA A 201 12.65 10.67 -19.57
CA ALA A 201 13.48 11.70 -20.22
C ALA A 201 14.86 11.18 -20.69
N ARG A 202 15.31 10.03 -20.16
CA ARG A 202 16.58 9.37 -20.55
C ARG A 202 16.42 8.30 -21.61
N MET A 203 15.16 7.87 -21.85
CA MET A 203 14.88 6.85 -22.87
C MET A 203 15.22 7.34 -24.28
N LYS A 204 15.76 6.46 -25.08
CA LYS A 204 16.06 6.70 -26.50
C LYS A 204 14.80 6.63 -27.36
N THR A 205 13.90 5.70 -27.01
CA THR A 205 12.63 5.51 -27.70
C THR A 205 11.53 6.28 -26.97
N PRO A 206 10.88 7.28 -27.60
CA PRO A 206 9.76 7.99 -27.00
C PRO A 206 8.60 7.06 -26.70
N ARG A 207 8.10 7.08 -25.44
CA ARG A 207 6.93 6.32 -24.99
C ARG A 207 5.87 7.25 -24.43
N ILE A 208 4.61 6.85 -24.51
CA ILE A 208 3.48 7.54 -23.90
C ILE A 208 3.24 6.97 -22.49
N LEU A 209 3.14 7.85 -21.50
CA LEU A 209 2.79 7.50 -20.13
C LEU A 209 1.40 7.99 -19.79
N ASP A 210 0.56 7.07 -19.40
CA ASP A 210 -0.73 7.36 -18.78
C ASP A 210 -0.63 7.21 -17.26
N ILE A 211 -1.10 8.24 -16.54
CA ILE A 211 -1.10 8.30 -15.08
C ILE A 211 -2.55 8.28 -14.61
N VAL A 212 -2.93 7.18 -13.96
CA VAL A 212 -4.24 6.98 -13.33
C VAL A 212 -4.11 7.15 -11.83
N GLY A 213 -4.82 8.14 -11.29
CA GLY A 213 -4.83 8.48 -9.88
C GLY A 213 -4.70 9.96 -9.61
N THR A 214 -4.83 10.35 -8.35
CA THR A 214 -4.75 11.74 -7.89
C THR A 214 -3.86 11.85 -6.66
N GLY A 215 -3.42 13.07 -6.34
CA GLY A 215 -2.64 13.32 -5.12
C GLY A 215 -1.93 14.66 -5.13
N ASN A 216 -1.33 14.98 -3.98
CA ASN A 216 -0.71 16.28 -3.73
C ASN A 216 0.56 16.58 -4.54
N MET A 217 1.10 15.57 -5.21
CA MET A 217 2.27 15.72 -6.07
C MET A 217 1.91 16.11 -7.51
N GLU A 218 0.66 16.00 -7.94
CA GLU A 218 0.29 16.22 -9.34
C GLU A 218 0.78 17.56 -9.92
N PRO A 219 0.60 18.73 -9.26
CA PRO A 219 1.09 20.00 -9.80
C PRO A 219 2.61 20.00 -10.01
N LYS A 220 3.36 19.37 -9.09
CA LYS A 220 4.82 19.27 -9.20
C LYS A 220 5.25 18.29 -10.28
N LEU A 221 4.49 17.23 -10.50
CA LEU A 221 4.77 16.23 -11.55
C LEU A 221 4.53 16.82 -12.94
N ARG A 222 3.45 17.60 -13.12
CA ARG A 222 3.19 18.33 -14.38
C ARG A 222 4.31 19.33 -14.69
N ALA A 223 4.74 20.11 -13.68
CA ALA A 223 5.86 21.03 -13.83
C ALA A 223 7.17 20.30 -14.17
N LEU A 224 7.43 19.16 -13.53
CA LEU A 224 8.62 18.35 -13.83
C LEU A 224 8.57 17.76 -15.25
N ALA A 225 7.44 17.28 -15.72
CA ALA A 225 7.28 16.79 -17.10
C ALA A 225 7.58 17.88 -18.13
N ALA A 226 7.09 19.11 -17.90
CA ALA A 226 7.39 20.27 -18.73
C ALA A 226 8.90 20.64 -18.70
N GLN A 227 9.50 20.66 -17.51
CA GLN A 227 10.94 20.92 -17.33
C GLN A 227 11.82 19.88 -18.05
N LEU A 228 11.39 18.63 -18.09
CA LEU A 228 12.10 17.53 -18.76
C LEU A 228 11.80 17.46 -20.27
N GLY A 229 10.93 18.32 -20.80
CA GLY A 229 10.58 18.33 -22.23
C GLY A 229 9.77 17.11 -22.69
N ILE A 230 8.98 16.49 -21.78
CA ILE A 230 8.18 15.30 -22.07
C ILE A 230 6.69 15.48 -21.78
N ALA A 231 6.23 16.73 -21.58
CA ALA A 231 4.84 17.01 -21.19
C ALA A 231 3.81 16.52 -22.21
N ASP A 232 4.15 16.53 -23.49
CA ASP A 232 3.33 16.05 -24.62
C ASP A 232 3.11 14.53 -24.61
N ARG A 233 3.94 13.79 -23.89
CA ARG A 233 3.90 12.32 -23.78
C ARG A 233 3.38 11.82 -22.42
N VAL A 234 2.96 12.72 -21.51
CA VAL A 234 2.49 12.37 -20.16
C VAL A 234 1.06 12.81 -19.96
N HIS A 235 0.16 11.86 -19.83
CA HIS A 235 -1.28 12.09 -19.66
C HIS A 235 -1.71 11.82 -18.22
N PHE A 236 -2.27 12.82 -17.54
CA PHE A 236 -2.83 12.69 -16.21
C PHE A 236 -4.35 12.49 -16.33
N ASN A 237 -4.82 11.28 -16.10
CA ASN A 237 -6.21 10.87 -16.32
C ASN A 237 -7.09 10.95 -15.05
N GLY A 238 -6.54 11.49 -13.95
CA GLY A 238 -7.27 11.62 -12.69
C GLY A 238 -7.61 10.27 -12.04
N PHE A 239 -8.54 10.30 -11.11
CA PHE A 239 -9.02 9.10 -10.42
C PHE A 239 -9.89 8.27 -11.37
N GLN A 240 -9.65 6.96 -11.40
CA GLN A 240 -10.44 5.98 -12.15
C GLN A 240 -10.98 4.93 -11.19
N SER A 241 -12.27 4.62 -11.32
CA SER A 241 -12.94 3.62 -10.47
C SER A 241 -12.50 2.19 -10.79
N ASN A 242 -12.12 1.92 -12.04
CA ASN A 242 -11.63 0.63 -12.50
C ASN A 242 -10.27 0.75 -13.18
N PRO A 243 -9.18 0.82 -12.42
CA PRO A 243 -7.83 0.92 -12.99
C PRO A 243 -7.41 -0.35 -13.76
N GLN A 244 -8.08 -1.49 -13.58
CA GLN A 244 -7.77 -2.73 -14.28
C GLN A 244 -8.03 -2.65 -15.79
N ASP A 245 -9.01 -1.85 -16.23
CA ASP A 245 -9.26 -1.67 -17.67
C ASP A 245 -8.10 -0.90 -18.32
N TRP A 246 -7.56 0.10 -17.63
CA TRP A 246 -6.34 0.78 -18.04
C TRP A 246 -5.13 -0.16 -18.08
N MET A 247 -5.00 -1.06 -17.08
CA MET A 247 -3.92 -2.06 -17.08
C MET A 247 -4.03 -3.00 -18.28
N ARG A 248 -5.25 -3.44 -18.65
CA ARG A 248 -5.46 -4.30 -19.83
C ARG A 248 -5.03 -3.62 -21.12
N ALA A 249 -5.29 -2.32 -21.25
CA ALA A 249 -4.94 -1.54 -22.43
C ALA A 249 -3.45 -1.18 -22.51
N ALA A 250 -2.71 -1.25 -21.41
CA ALA A 250 -1.31 -0.88 -21.34
C ALA A 250 -0.40 -2.00 -21.84
N LYS A 251 0.69 -1.64 -22.53
CA LYS A 251 1.76 -2.57 -22.88
C LYS A 251 2.57 -2.95 -21.66
N CYS A 252 2.86 -1.98 -20.76
CA CYS A 252 3.60 -2.20 -19.54
C CYS A 252 3.03 -1.36 -18.38
N VAL A 253 2.92 -1.96 -17.20
CA VAL A 253 2.56 -1.27 -15.95
C VAL A 253 3.83 -0.99 -15.16
N VAL A 254 4.01 0.27 -14.74
CA VAL A 254 5.21 0.70 -14.04
C VAL A 254 4.88 1.00 -12.57
N VAL A 255 5.62 0.37 -11.65
CA VAL A 255 5.46 0.56 -10.20
C VAL A 255 6.78 1.08 -9.60
N PRO A 256 7.06 2.38 -9.77
CA PRO A 256 8.33 2.99 -9.39
C PRO A 256 8.36 3.43 -7.91
N SER A 257 7.60 2.76 -7.05
CA SER A 257 7.56 3.05 -5.62
C SER A 257 8.93 2.87 -5.00
N PHE A 258 9.48 3.92 -4.39
CA PHE A 258 10.77 3.87 -3.71
C PHE A 258 10.65 3.86 -2.18
N TRP A 259 9.44 3.86 -1.65
CA TRP A 259 9.16 3.52 -0.28
C TRP A 259 8.88 2.02 -0.13
N GLN A 260 8.97 1.50 1.09
CA GLN A 260 8.72 0.09 1.35
C GLN A 260 7.22 -0.23 1.23
N GLU A 261 6.79 -0.70 0.05
CA GLU A 261 5.42 -1.16 -0.13
C GLU A 261 5.15 -2.37 0.78
N PRO A 262 4.03 -2.39 1.51
CA PRO A 262 3.64 -3.57 2.30
C PRO A 262 3.44 -4.83 1.46
N TYR A 263 2.92 -4.67 0.22
CA TYR A 263 2.76 -5.73 -0.78
C TYR A 263 3.00 -5.19 -2.20
N GLY A 264 2.08 -4.39 -2.74
CA GLY A 264 2.11 -3.87 -4.09
C GLY A 264 0.93 -4.38 -4.92
N LEU A 265 -0.30 -4.05 -4.48
CA LEU A 265 -1.54 -4.51 -5.13
C LEU A 265 -1.56 -4.24 -6.64
N VAL A 266 -1.13 -3.04 -7.06
CA VAL A 266 -1.09 -2.65 -8.48
C VAL A 266 -0.19 -3.58 -9.28
N ALA A 267 0.98 -3.94 -8.76
CA ALA A 267 1.89 -4.88 -9.41
C ALA A 267 1.25 -6.27 -9.51
N ALA A 268 0.67 -6.75 -8.41
CA ALA A 268 0.01 -8.05 -8.37
C ALA A 268 -1.20 -8.13 -9.32
N GLU A 269 -2.00 -7.06 -9.40
CA GLU A 269 -3.15 -6.96 -10.34
C GLU A 269 -2.67 -6.97 -11.80
N ALA A 270 -1.64 -6.20 -12.14
CA ALA A 270 -1.08 -6.19 -13.49
C ALA A 270 -0.52 -7.56 -13.89
N VAL A 271 0.20 -8.23 -12.99
CA VAL A 271 0.70 -9.60 -13.21
C VAL A 271 -0.45 -10.60 -13.40
N ALA A 272 -1.52 -10.50 -12.60
CA ALA A 272 -2.69 -11.37 -12.72
C ALA A 272 -3.44 -11.16 -14.05
N LEU A 273 -3.37 -9.95 -14.62
CA LEU A 273 -3.91 -9.60 -15.94
C LEU A 273 -2.95 -9.99 -17.09
N GLY A 274 -1.82 -10.61 -16.79
CA GLY A 274 -0.83 -10.99 -17.80
C GLY A 274 -0.10 -9.79 -18.42
N ARG A 275 -0.08 -8.64 -17.74
CA ARG A 275 0.64 -7.46 -18.23
C ARG A 275 2.10 -7.46 -17.79
N PRO A 276 3.04 -7.09 -18.67
CA PRO A 276 4.40 -6.80 -18.29
C PRO A 276 4.43 -5.75 -17.16
N VAL A 277 5.32 -5.97 -16.17
CA VAL A 277 5.49 -5.06 -15.03
C VAL A 277 6.96 -4.71 -14.90
N VAL A 278 7.25 -3.41 -14.78
CA VAL A 278 8.57 -2.91 -14.36
C VAL A 278 8.40 -2.25 -13.00
N ALA A 279 9.17 -2.69 -12.00
CA ALA A 279 9.05 -2.20 -10.63
C ALA A 279 10.40 -2.09 -9.92
N PHE A 280 10.49 -1.23 -8.91
CA PHE A 280 11.62 -1.26 -8.00
C PHE A 280 11.57 -2.49 -7.08
N ALA A 281 12.73 -3.13 -6.86
CA ALA A 281 12.88 -4.28 -5.96
C ALA A 281 12.86 -3.83 -4.49
N ILE A 282 11.69 -3.42 -3.97
CA ILE A 282 11.57 -2.86 -2.61
C ILE A 282 10.31 -3.35 -1.88
N GLY A 283 10.45 -3.55 -0.57
CA GLY A 283 9.33 -3.96 0.26
C GLY A 283 8.75 -5.31 -0.16
N GLY A 284 7.43 -5.38 -0.24
CA GLY A 284 6.69 -6.55 -0.73
C GLY A 284 6.52 -6.63 -2.25
N LEU A 285 7.06 -5.67 -3.04
CA LEU A 285 6.92 -5.69 -4.50
C LEU A 285 7.49 -6.95 -5.16
N PRO A 286 8.69 -7.45 -4.79
CA PRO A 286 9.21 -8.69 -5.37
C PRO A 286 8.27 -9.88 -5.13
N GLU A 287 7.68 -9.95 -3.94
CA GLU A 287 6.71 -10.98 -3.55
C GLU A 287 5.40 -10.84 -4.34
N ALA A 288 4.87 -9.62 -4.45
CA ALA A 288 3.65 -9.32 -5.21
C ALA A 288 3.77 -9.66 -6.69
N CYS A 289 4.97 -9.53 -7.26
CA CYS A 289 5.25 -9.84 -8.66
C CYS A 289 5.43 -11.35 -8.92
N GLY A 290 5.74 -12.15 -7.90
CA GLY A 290 5.87 -13.61 -8.04
C GLY A 290 6.85 -14.06 -9.13
N GLY A 291 7.95 -13.32 -9.35
CA GLY A 291 8.95 -13.60 -10.38
C GLY A 291 8.54 -13.22 -11.81
N LYS A 292 7.40 -12.58 -12.02
CA LYS A 292 6.83 -12.24 -13.35
C LYS A 292 7.00 -10.76 -13.72
N ALA A 293 7.93 -10.04 -13.10
CA ALA A 293 8.19 -8.62 -13.37
C ALA A 293 9.67 -8.38 -13.56
N THR A 294 10.00 -7.33 -14.30
CA THR A 294 11.37 -6.79 -14.36
C THR A 294 11.57 -5.93 -13.12
N LEU A 295 12.41 -6.42 -12.21
CA LEU A 295 12.74 -5.72 -10.97
C LEU A 295 14.06 -4.99 -11.11
N VAL A 296 14.08 -3.70 -10.80
CA VAL A 296 15.29 -2.85 -10.87
C VAL A 296 15.65 -2.31 -9.48
N PRO A 297 16.91 -1.92 -9.25
CA PRO A 297 17.32 -1.38 -7.95
C PRO A 297 16.53 -0.14 -7.57
N PRO A 298 16.10 0.01 -6.29
CA PRO A 298 15.30 1.13 -5.85
C PRO A 298 15.99 2.47 -6.05
N GLY A 299 15.35 3.37 -6.83
CA GLY A 299 15.84 4.72 -7.09
C GLY A 299 16.88 4.82 -8.20
N ASP A 300 17.27 3.71 -8.81
CA ASP A 300 18.14 3.68 -9.99
C ASP A 300 17.34 4.07 -11.23
N ILE A 301 17.53 5.33 -11.68
CA ILE A 301 16.78 5.90 -12.78
C ILE A 301 17.28 5.35 -14.12
N ASP A 302 18.56 5.06 -14.24
CA ASP A 302 19.14 4.53 -15.48
C ASP A 302 18.71 3.08 -15.70
N ALA A 303 18.78 2.25 -14.65
CA ALA A 303 18.24 0.88 -14.71
C ALA A 303 16.72 0.87 -14.99
N LEU A 304 15.98 1.85 -14.46
CA LEU A 304 14.54 1.98 -14.75
C LEU A 304 14.32 2.34 -16.24
N ALA A 305 15.09 3.29 -16.79
CA ALA A 305 15.01 3.66 -18.20
C ALA A 305 15.32 2.48 -19.12
N ASP A 306 16.41 1.76 -18.85
CA ASP A 306 16.82 0.58 -19.64
C ASP A 306 15.74 -0.52 -19.59
N ALA A 307 15.17 -0.79 -18.42
CA ALA A 307 14.08 -1.77 -18.27
C ALA A 307 12.81 -1.36 -19.06
N LEU A 308 12.52 -0.06 -19.10
CA LEU A 308 11.37 0.46 -19.86
C LEU A 308 11.61 0.44 -21.38
N GLU A 309 12.84 0.52 -21.86
CA GLU A 309 13.15 0.37 -23.30
C GLU A 309 12.86 -1.06 -23.80
N LEU A 310 13.03 -2.06 -22.93
CA LEU A 310 12.87 -3.48 -23.25
C LEU A 310 11.45 -4.01 -23.03
N SER A 311 10.55 -3.19 -22.45
CA SER A 311 9.19 -3.59 -22.03
C SER A 311 8.12 -3.46 -23.11
#